data_deced46bd0195f2a9e1aa91042a63b98
#
_entry.id   deced46bd0195f2a9e1aa91042a63b98
#
_cell.length_a   1.000
_cell.length_b   1.000
_cell.length_c   1.000
_cell.angle_alpha   90.00
_cell.angle_beta   90.00
_cell.angle_gamma   90.00
#
_symmetry.space_group_name_H-M   'P 1'
#
loop_
_entity.id
_entity.type
_entity.pdbx_description
1 polymer ?
#
loop_
_entity_poly.entity_id
_entity_poly.type
_entity_poly.pdbx_seq_one_letter_code
_entity_poly.pdbx_strand_id
1 'polypeptide(L)'
;MNHSQIYKFFNEINQQHDPAVLARAHATTSPVPYTIIDNFLPDELFNTLSFEIDFLQENDWTVFSNGISYRKECRNFTSTPRIQSMAYSFQGSDFLKWVEKVTGLDKLIADPYYRGGGITRVSRGDSLGLHNDFNWNEQIRLTRRVNIILYMNPEWDSNWGGNLEFWDFDRTKCLVKIEPKPNRLAIWNYNERLIHGHPHPLMCPDDVVRQNFIQFYYSSNATHETAPHRSQFL
;
A
#
# COMPACT_ATOMS: atom_id res chain seq x y z
N MET A 1 -14.53 19.34 -1.41
CA MET A 1 -14.23 18.54 -2.61
C MET A 1 -15.28 17.45 -2.78
N ASN A 2 -15.67 17.12 -4.00
CA ASN A 2 -16.71 16.14 -4.30
C ASN A 2 -16.14 14.87 -4.98
N HIS A 3 -16.93 13.81 -5.08
CA HIS A 3 -16.54 12.53 -5.71
C HIS A 3 -16.06 12.69 -7.16
N SER A 4 -16.63 13.66 -7.91
CA SER A 4 -16.25 13.92 -9.30
C SER A 4 -14.78 14.31 -9.45
N GLN A 5 -14.20 15.03 -8.49
CA GLN A 5 -12.79 15.44 -8.54
C GLN A 5 -11.85 14.24 -8.29
N ILE A 6 -12.27 13.28 -7.46
CA ILE A 6 -11.51 12.03 -7.24
C ILE A 6 -11.47 11.24 -8.55
N TYR A 7 -12.63 10.97 -9.14
CA TYR A 7 -12.70 10.22 -10.42
C TYR A 7 -11.95 10.93 -11.55
N LYS A 8 -12.05 12.28 -11.62
CA LYS A 8 -11.31 13.05 -12.62
C LYS A 8 -9.80 12.83 -12.49
N PHE A 9 -9.25 12.92 -11.29
CA PHE A 9 -7.82 12.68 -11.06
C PHE A 9 -7.39 11.29 -11.57
N PHE A 10 -8.12 10.25 -11.21
CA PHE A 10 -7.76 8.89 -11.62
C PHE A 10 -7.98 8.63 -13.11
N ASN A 11 -8.97 9.25 -13.74
CA ASN A 11 -9.16 9.18 -15.20
C ASN A 11 -8.04 9.89 -15.96
N GLU A 12 -7.46 10.93 -15.37
CA GLU A 12 -6.37 11.73 -15.95
C GLU A 12 -4.98 11.30 -15.42
N ILE A 13 -4.86 10.17 -14.73
CA ILE A 13 -3.64 9.72 -14.04
C ILE A 13 -2.41 9.70 -14.94
N ASN A 14 -2.56 9.32 -16.22
CA ASN A 14 -1.45 9.33 -17.19
C ASN A 14 -0.90 10.73 -17.47
N GLN A 15 -1.68 11.78 -17.26
CA GLN A 15 -1.27 13.17 -17.45
C GLN A 15 -0.62 13.72 -16.18
N GLN A 16 -1.07 13.25 -15.01
CA GLN A 16 -0.52 13.66 -13.72
C GLN A 16 0.82 12.96 -13.43
N HIS A 17 0.91 11.68 -13.77
CA HIS A 17 2.07 10.84 -13.53
C HIS A 17 2.36 10.00 -14.79
N ASP A 18 3.28 10.47 -15.64
CA ASP A 18 3.62 9.79 -16.90
C ASP A 18 4.15 8.36 -16.65
N PRO A 19 3.38 7.33 -17.01
CA PRO A 19 3.76 5.95 -16.74
C PRO A 19 5.00 5.50 -17.53
N ALA A 20 5.32 6.13 -18.66
CA ALA A 20 6.51 5.75 -19.43
C ALA A 20 7.80 6.22 -18.74
N VAL A 21 7.76 7.37 -18.07
CA VAL A 21 8.88 7.86 -17.24
C VAL A 21 9.05 6.95 -16.03
N LEU A 22 7.95 6.66 -15.33
CA LEU A 22 7.95 5.84 -14.13
C LEU A 22 8.38 4.39 -14.41
N ALA A 23 7.95 3.79 -15.52
CA ALA A 23 8.34 2.43 -15.92
C ALA A 23 9.85 2.27 -16.11
N ARG A 24 10.51 3.25 -16.74
CA ARG A 24 11.96 3.23 -16.90
C ARG A 24 12.69 3.24 -15.55
N ALA A 25 12.25 4.07 -14.62
CA ALA A 25 12.81 4.12 -13.28
C ALA A 25 12.50 2.83 -12.50
N HIS A 26 11.25 2.36 -12.55
CA HIS A 26 10.77 1.14 -11.88
C HIS A 26 11.63 -0.08 -12.22
N ALA A 27 11.87 -0.30 -13.50
CA ALA A 27 12.62 -1.47 -13.99
C ALA A 27 14.08 -1.54 -13.54
N THR A 28 14.66 -0.41 -13.08
CA THR A 28 16.08 -0.33 -12.69
C THR A 28 16.30 -0.41 -11.18
N THR A 29 15.25 -0.42 -10.38
CA THR A 29 15.37 -0.47 -8.91
C THR A 29 15.63 -1.88 -8.40
N SER A 30 16.23 -1.97 -7.21
CA SER A 30 16.60 -3.21 -6.52
C SER A 30 16.22 -3.08 -5.04
N PRO A 31 15.85 -4.17 -4.33
CA PRO A 31 16.02 -5.61 -4.66
C PRO A 31 14.91 -6.17 -5.56
N VAL A 32 13.84 -5.45 -5.75
CA VAL A 32 12.74 -5.72 -6.68
C VAL A 32 12.43 -4.45 -7.45
N PRO A 33 11.75 -4.49 -8.60
CA PRO A 33 11.24 -3.29 -9.21
C PRO A 33 10.28 -2.55 -8.27
N TYR A 34 10.57 -1.27 -7.99
CA TYR A 34 9.71 -0.40 -7.18
C TYR A 34 9.73 1.05 -7.68
N THR A 35 8.68 1.80 -7.34
CA THR A 35 8.53 3.22 -7.64
C THR A 35 8.02 3.96 -6.41
N ILE A 36 8.54 5.15 -6.18
CA ILE A 36 8.08 6.08 -5.15
C ILE A 36 7.64 7.36 -5.85
N ILE A 37 6.43 7.83 -5.52
CA ILE A 37 5.89 9.09 -6.03
C ILE A 37 5.51 9.95 -4.82
N ASP A 38 6.23 11.04 -4.61
CA ASP A 38 5.86 12.05 -3.62
C ASP A 38 4.79 12.97 -4.18
N ASN A 39 3.92 13.51 -3.30
CA ASN A 39 2.79 14.36 -3.67
C ASN A 39 1.92 13.71 -4.75
N PHE A 40 1.56 12.43 -4.53
CA PHE A 40 0.83 11.63 -5.50
C PHE A 40 -0.53 12.23 -5.85
N LEU A 41 -1.30 12.64 -4.85
CA LEU A 41 -2.59 13.33 -5.03
C LEU A 41 -2.37 14.86 -5.02
N PRO A 42 -3.23 15.64 -5.69
CA PRO A 42 -3.30 17.08 -5.44
C PRO A 42 -3.51 17.37 -3.94
N ASP A 43 -2.83 18.38 -3.40
CA ASP A 43 -2.82 18.67 -1.96
C ASP A 43 -4.23 18.81 -1.35
N GLU A 44 -5.12 19.51 -2.02
CA GLU A 44 -6.51 19.68 -1.56
C GLU A 44 -7.24 18.33 -1.46
N LEU A 45 -7.00 17.44 -2.44
CA LEU A 45 -7.58 16.09 -2.44
C LEU A 45 -6.99 15.25 -1.32
N PHE A 46 -5.68 15.24 -1.18
CA PHE A 46 -4.99 14.51 -0.12
C PHE A 46 -5.48 14.95 1.27
N ASN A 47 -5.49 16.25 1.54
CA ASN A 47 -5.93 16.78 2.84
C ASN A 47 -7.37 16.40 3.16
N THR A 48 -8.27 16.46 2.15
CA THR A 48 -9.66 16.05 2.32
C THR A 48 -9.78 14.57 2.66
N LEU A 49 -9.06 13.71 1.96
CA LEU A 49 -9.10 12.25 2.18
C LEU A 49 -8.44 11.85 3.49
N SER A 50 -7.29 12.43 3.81
CA SER A 50 -6.58 12.19 5.07
C SER A 50 -7.46 12.55 6.27
N PHE A 51 -8.12 13.70 6.23
CA PHE A 51 -9.06 14.13 7.28
C PHE A 51 -10.28 13.22 7.38
N GLU A 52 -10.81 12.71 6.26
CA GLU A 52 -12.01 11.87 6.28
C GLU A 52 -11.77 10.50 6.97
N ILE A 53 -10.53 10.03 7.03
CA ILE A 53 -10.19 8.78 7.74
C ILE A 53 -10.55 8.87 9.24
N ASP A 54 -10.54 10.06 9.82
CA ASP A 54 -10.87 10.26 11.24
C ASP A 54 -12.37 10.10 11.55
N PHE A 55 -13.22 10.05 10.51
CA PHE A 55 -14.65 9.73 10.66
C PHE A 55 -14.94 8.23 10.72
N LEU A 56 -13.95 7.36 10.48
CA LEU A 56 -14.10 5.92 10.69
C LEU A 56 -14.38 5.63 12.17
N GLN A 57 -15.46 4.91 12.43
CA GLN A 57 -15.91 4.57 13.76
C GLN A 57 -15.14 3.34 14.30
N GLU A 58 -15.13 3.16 15.63
CA GLU A 58 -14.40 2.03 16.24
C GLU A 58 -14.85 0.67 15.66
N ASN A 59 -16.14 0.51 15.34
CA ASN A 59 -16.69 -0.70 14.73
C ASN A 59 -16.28 -0.94 13.27
N ASP A 60 -15.70 0.06 12.59
CA ASP A 60 -15.18 -0.09 11.23
C ASP A 60 -13.81 -0.78 11.22
N TRP A 61 -13.16 -0.86 12.38
CA TRP A 61 -11.81 -1.39 12.53
C TRP A 61 -11.79 -2.86 12.95
N THR A 62 -10.92 -3.61 12.32
CA THR A 62 -10.54 -4.97 12.73
C THR A 62 -9.09 -4.93 13.21
N VAL A 63 -8.83 -5.58 14.34
CA VAL A 63 -7.46 -5.68 14.86
C VAL A 63 -6.76 -6.88 14.23
N PHE A 64 -5.59 -6.62 13.67
CA PHE A 64 -4.63 -7.65 13.30
C PHE A 64 -3.53 -7.70 14.36
N SER A 65 -3.31 -8.88 14.95
CA SER A 65 -2.20 -9.13 15.87
C SER A 65 -1.72 -10.57 15.72
N ASN A 66 -0.41 -10.76 15.75
CA ASN A 66 0.23 -12.09 15.71
C ASN A 66 1.32 -12.24 16.79
N GLY A 67 1.32 -11.37 17.81
CA GLY A 67 2.30 -11.37 18.90
C GLY A 67 3.56 -10.54 18.64
N ILE A 68 3.91 -10.29 17.37
CA ILE A 68 5.05 -9.46 16.95
C ILE A 68 4.61 -8.20 16.17
N SER A 69 3.39 -8.18 15.73
CA SER A 69 2.82 -7.09 14.94
C SER A 69 1.44 -6.75 15.43
N TYR A 70 1.15 -5.47 15.47
CA TYR A 70 -0.18 -4.97 15.82
C TYR A 70 -0.57 -3.85 14.87
N ARG A 71 -1.78 -3.89 14.33
CA ARG A 71 -2.37 -2.82 13.55
C ARG A 71 -3.89 -2.91 13.53
N LYS A 72 -4.55 -1.78 13.33
CA LYS A 72 -5.97 -1.73 12.98
C LYS A 72 -6.13 -1.69 11.46
N GLU A 73 -7.12 -2.40 10.93
CA GLU A 73 -7.47 -2.44 9.49
C GLU A 73 -8.94 -2.09 9.30
N CYS A 74 -9.23 -1.20 8.36
CA CYS A 74 -10.57 -0.91 7.89
C CYS A 74 -10.70 -1.29 6.41
N ARG A 75 -11.69 -2.10 6.08
CA ARG A 75 -11.99 -2.57 4.71
C ARG A 75 -13.38 -2.17 4.26
N ASN A 76 -14.17 -1.56 5.13
CA ASN A 76 -15.50 -1.03 4.83
C ASN A 76 -15.46 0.51 4.92
N PHE A 77 -15.73 1.16 3.82
CA PHE A 77 -15.64 2.62 3.68
C PHE A 77 -17.00 3.29 3.56
N THR A 78 -18.08 2.63 3.96
CA THR A 78 -19.45 3.17 3.84
C THR A 78 -19.67 4.44 4.67
N SER A 79 -18.96 4.58 5.79
CA SER A 79 -18.99 5.78 6.64
C SER A 79 -18.11 6.92 6.11
N THR A 80 -17.25 6.65 5.11
CA THR A 80 -16.28 7.58 4.53
C THR A 80 -16.39 7.57 3.00
N PRO A 81 -17.41 8.26 2.42
CA PRO A 81 -17.74 8.10 1.00
C PRO A 81 -16.67 8.60 0.03
N ARG A 82 -15.80 9.56 0.42
CA ARG A 82 -14.69 9.99 -0.44
C ARG A 82 -13.55 8.98 -0.43
N ILE A 83 -13.22 8.40 0.74
CA ILE A 83 -12.31 7.25 0.85
C ILE A 83 -12.82 6.08 0.01
N GLN A 84 -14.12 5.79 0.07
CA GLN A 84 -14.73 4.76 -0.78
C GLN A 84 -14.55 5.05 -2.27
N SER A 85 -14.75 6.30 -2.70
CA SER A 85 -14.54 6.70 -4.10
C SER A 85 -13.07 6.58 -4.52
N MET A 86 -12.14 6.96 -3.64
CA MET A 86 -10.70 6.76 -3.86
C MET A 86 -10.40 5.25 -3.99
N ALA A 87 -10.86 4.45 -3.05
CA ALA A 87 -10.64 3.00 -3.03
C ALA A 87 -11.18 2.32 -4.31
N TYR A 88 -12.37 2.70 -4.79
CA TYR A 88 -12.90 2.22 -6.06
C TYR A 88 -12.09 2.70 -7.27
N SER A 89 -11.54 3.91 -7.22
CA SER A 89 -10.68 4.44 -8.29
C SER A 89 -9.37 3.63 -8.41
N PHE A 90 -8.79 3.19 -7.30
CA PHE A 90 -7.64 2.27 -7.30
C PHE A 90 -7.97 0.90 -7.92
N GLN A 91 -9.24 0.51 -7.96
CA GLN A 91 -9.71 -0.72 -8.63
C GLN A 91 -10.18 -0.46 -10.07
N GLY A 92 -10.32 0.80 -10.46
CA GLY A 92 -10.82 1.22 -11.76
C GLY A 92 -9.86 0.92 -12.91
N SER A 93 -10.42 0.78 -14.12
CA SER A 93 -9.67 0.39 -15.32
C SER A 93 -8.54 1.35 -15.68
N ASP A 94 -8.70 2.65 -15.45
CA ASP A 94 -7.69 3.65 -15.81
C ASP A 94 -6.46 3.52 -14.92
N PHE A 95 -6.68 3.35 -13.61
CA PHE A 95 -5.60 3.12 -12.67
C PHE A 95 -4.93 1.75 -12.88
N LEU A 96 -5.70 0.70 -13.12
CA LEU A 96 -5.16 -0.62 -13.45
C LEU A 96 -4.24 -0.57 -14.66
N LYS A 97 -4.67 0.03 -15.77
CA LYS A 97 -3.84 0.21 -16.98
C LYS A 97 -2.59 1.06 -16.72
N TRP A 98 -2.71 2.06 -15.84
CA TRP A 98 -1.57 2.87 -15.44
C TRP A 98 -0.56 2.03 -14.64
N VAL A 99 -1.02 1.24 -13.66
CA VAL A 99 -0.17 0.31 -12.88
C VAL A 99 0.51 -0.69 -13.80
N GLU A 100 -0.21 -1.28 -14.76
CA GLU A 100 0.35 -2.21 -15.75
C GLU A 100 1.50 -1.58 -16.54
N LYS A 101 1.31 -0.34 -17.01
CA LYS A 101 2.36 0.39 -17.73
C LYS A 101 3.58 0.69 -16.85
N VAL A 102 3.37 1.11 -15.59
CA VAL A 102 4.45 1.43 -14.65
C VAL A 102 5.25 0.18 -14.28
N THR A 103 4.57 -0.93 -14.00
CA THR A 103 5.20 -2.15 -13.47
C THR A 103 5.71 -3.10 -14.55
N GLY A 104 5.28 -2.91 -15.80
CA GLY A 104 5.57 -3.82 -16.91
C GLY A 104 4.82 -5.15 -16.82
N LEU A 105 3.83 -5.26 -15.93
CA LEU A 105 2.98 -6.43 -15.77
C LEU A 105 1.67 -6.22 -16.54
N ASP A 106 0.98 -7.31 -16.86
CA ASP A 106 -0.27 -7.27 -17.61
C ASP A 106 -1.38 -8.09 -16.93
N LYS A 107 -2.63 -7.85 -17.38
CA LYS A 107 -3.82 -8.59 -16.92
C LYS A 107 -3.99 -8.53 -15.40
N LEU A 108 -3.72 -7.36 -14.83
CA LEU A 108 -3.88 -7.14 -13.41
C LEU A 108 -5.37 -7.05 -13.04
N ILE A 109 -5.68 -7.61 -11.88
CA ILE A 109 -7.01 -7.59 -11.26
C ILE A 109 -6.83 -7.07 -9.84
N ALA A 110 -7.59 -6.05 -9.46
CA ALA A 110 -7.58 -5.52 -8.10
C ALA A 110 -8.31 -6.46 -7.13
N ASP A 111 -7.92 -6.44 -5.86
CA ASP A 111 -8.65 -7.14 -4.80
C ASP A 111 -9.84 -6.30 -4.32
N PRO A 112 -11.08 -6.68 -4.61
CA PRO A 112 -12.26 -5.95 -4.17
C PRO A 112 -12.56 -6.13 -2.68
N TYR A 113 -11.90 -7.08 -2.01
CA TYR A 113 -12.11 -7.41 -0.61
C TYR A 113 -11.02 -6.84 0.32
N TYR A 114 -9.99 -6.19 -0.25
CA TYR A 114 -8.87 -5.61 0.48
C TYR A 114 -8.22 -6.59 1.47
N ARG A 115 -8.07 -7.87 1.12
CA ARG A 115 -7.45 -8.86 2.00
C ARG A 115 -6.01 -8.45 2.37
N GLY A 116 -5.78 -8.14 3.64
CA GLY A 116 -4.50 -7.62 4.15
C GLY A 116 -4.21 -6.17 3.76
N GLY A 117 -5.21 -5.46 3.21
CA GLY A 117 -5.14 -4.07 2.75
C GLY A 117 -6.29 -3.23 3.28
N GLY A 118 -6.68 -2.19 2.52
CA GLY A 118 -7.60 -1.15 2.95
C GLY A 118 -6.88 -0.04 3.71
N ILE A 119 -7.59 0.70 4.57
CA ILE A 119 -6.94 1.66 5.47
C ILE A 119 -6.35 0.90 6.66
N THR A 120 -5.09 1.19 6.98
CA THR A 120 -4.41 0.62 8.15
C THR A 120 -3.89 1.71 9.05
N ARG A 121 -3.92 1.47 10.38
CA ARG A 121 -3.35 2.34 11.42
C ARG A 121 -2.42 1.53 12.31
N VAL A 122 -1.25 2.10 12.59
CA VAL A 122 -0.26 1.60 13.56
C VAL A 122 0.03 2.71 14.53
N SER A 123 -0.04 2.43 15.82
CA SER A 123 0.14 3.41 16.90
C SER A 123 1.57 3.40 17.44
N ARG A 124 1.88 4.37 18.29
CA ARG A 124 3.13 4.42 19.05
C ARG A 124 3.40 3.07 19.75
N GLY A 125 4.63 2.62 19.71
CA GLY A 125 5.08 1.37 20.32
C GLY A 125 4.78 0.11 19.49
N ASP A 126 3.90 0.20 18.48
CA ASP A 126 3.60 -0.92 17.60
C ASP A 126 4.55 -0.99 16.41
N SER A 127 4.61 -2.15 15.79
CA SER A 127 5.43 -2.43 14.61
C SER A 127 4.76 -3.43 13.69
N LEU A 128 5.29 -3.59 12.50
CA LEU A 128 4.98 -4.70 11.60
C LEU A 128 6.27 -5.50 11.38
N GLY A 129 6.37 -6.66 11.99
CA GLY A 129 7.54 -7.54 11.90
C GLY A 129 7.93 -7.84 10.45
N LEU A 130 9.19 -8.19 10.27
CA LEU A 130 9.68 -8.60 8.95
C LEU A 130 8.95 -9.86 8.49
N HIS A 131 8.46 -9.84 7.28
CA HIS A 131 7.68 -10.93 6.72
C HIS A 131 7.82 -11.00 5.20
N ASN A 132 7.50 -12.16 4.69
CA ASN A 132 7.15 -12.35 3.31
C ASN A 132 5.63 -12.34 3.18
N ASP A 133 5.12 -11.68 2.18
CA ASP A 133 3.69 -11.63 1.89
C ASP A 133 3.13 -12.98 1.39
N PHE A 134 1.84 -13.21 1.59
CA PHE A 134 1.15 -14.31 0.93
C PHE A 134 1.18 -14.15 -0.60
N ASN A 135 1.38 -15.23 -1.32
CA ASN A 135 1.48 -15.26 -2.78
C ASN A 135 0.14 -15.53 -3.48
N TRP A 136 -0.84 -16.07 -2.76
CA TRP A 136 -2.11 -16.53 -3.30
C TRP A 136 -3.31 -15.99 -2.52
N ASN A 137 -4.25 -15.38 -3.21
CA ASN A 137 -5.52 -14.97 -2.61
C ASN A 137 -6.56 -16.08 -2.84
N GLU A 138 -6.89 -16.82 -1.78
CA GLU A 138 -7.83 -17.95 -1.83
C GLU A 138 -9.26 -17.54 -2.22
N GLN A 139 -9.68 -16.32 -1.86
CA GLN A 139 -11.04 -15.86 -2.10
C GLN A 139 -11.31 -15.57 -3.56
N ILE A 140 -10.35 -14.95 -4.26
CA ILE A 140 -10.46 -14.65 -5.71
C ILE A 140 -9.66 -15.63 -6.57
N ARG A 141 -8.88 -16.54 -5.96
CA ARG A 141 -8.08 -17.58 -6.61
C ARG A 141 -7.09 -17.04 -7.64
N LEU A 142 -6.35 -16.01 -7.25
CA LEU A 142 -5.37 -15.32 -8.09
C LEU A 142 -4.04 -15.15 -7.38
N THR A 143 -2.98 -15.07 -8.19
CA THR A 143 -1.60 -14.85 -7.77
C THR A 143 -1.32 -13.38 -7.55
N ARG A 144 -0.69 -13.03 -6.43
CA ARG A 144 -0.26 -11.66 -6.11
C ARG A 144 0.85 -11.20 -7.05
N ARG A 145 0.74 -9.96 -7.54
CA ARG A 145 1.67 -9.39 -8.52
C ARG A 145 2.23 -8.04 -8.13
N VAL A 146 1.41 -7.16 -7.56
CA VAL A 146 1.81 -5.78 -7.21
C VAL A 146 1.26 -5.41 -5.85
N ASN A 147 2.07 -4.70 -5.10
CA ASN A 147 1.72 -4.05 -3.85
C ASN A 147 1.73 -2.55 -4.03
N ILE A 148 0.73 -1.86 -3.51
CA ILE A 148 0.66 -0.41 -3.45
C ILE A 148 0.36 0.03 -2.02
N ILE A 149 1.11 1.04 -1.55
CA ILE A 149 0.84 1.77 -0.32
C ILE A 149 0.78 3.26 -0.65
N LEU A 150 -0.33 3.92 -0.31
CA LEU A 150 -0.44 5.37 -0.24
C LEU A 150 -0.43 5.77 1.24
N TYR A 151 0.58 6.55 1.65
CA TYR A 151 0.67 7.07 3.02
C TYR A 151 -0.30 8.22 3.22
N MET A 152 -1.18 8.07 4.20
CA MET A 152 -2.33 8.95 4.44
C MET A 152 -2.20 9.75 5.75
N ASN A 153 -1.08 9.65 6.46
CA ASN A 153 -0.84 10.48 7.64
C ASN A 153 -0.71 11.95 7.21
N PRO A 154 -1.33 12.91 7.93
CA PRO A 154 -1.30 14.34 7.56
C PRO A 154 0.10 14.95 7.73
N GLU A 155 0.90 14.40 8.63
CA GLU A 155 2.29 14.78 8.88
C GLU A 155 3.11 13.55 9.29
N TRP A 156 4.42 13.62 9.13
CA TRP A 156 5.33 12.58 9.61
C TRP A 156 6.74 13.14 9.85
N ASP A 157 7.27 12.93 11.05
CA ASP A 157 8.66 13.22 11.37
C ASP A 157 9.50 11.95 11.17
N SER A 158 10.63 12.06 10.48
CA SER A 158 11.53 10.94 10.21
C SER A 158 12.05 10.24 11.48
N ASN A 159 12.13 10.96 12.61
CA ASN A 159 12.54 10.41 13.90
C ASN A 159 11.48 9.48 14.52
N TRP A 160 10.24 9.50 14.05
CA TRP A 160 9.19 8.61 14.53
C TRP A 160 9.33 7.18 14.01
N GLY A 161 10.23 6.95 13.04
CA GLY A 161 10.46 5.64 12.45
C GLY A 161 9.38 5.23 11.45
N GLY A 162 9.00 3.96 11.46
CA GLY A 162 7.90 3.43 10.61
C GLY A 162 8.23 3.33 9.12
N ASN A 163 9.51 3.41 8.74
CA ASN A 163 9.93 3.20 7.36
C ASN A 163 9.48 1.82 6.87
N LEU A 164 8.93 1.75 5.66
CA LEU A 164 8.84 0.48 4.96
C LEU A 164 10.25 0.07 4.57
N GLU A 165 10.70 -1.06 5.11
CA GLU A 165 12.03 -1.56 4.88
C GLU A 165 11.99 -2.80 3.98
N PHE A 166 12.87 -2.86 2.98
CA PHE A 166 13.15 -4.04 2.18
C PHE A 166 14.47 -4.64 2.63
N TRP A 167 14.45 -5.92 2.97
CA TRP A 167 15.59 -6.64 3.50
C TRP A 167 16.03 -7.75 2.54
N ASP A 168 17.29 -8.16 2.65
CA ASP A 168 17.76 -9.38 2.01
C ASP A 168 17.02 -10.62 2.58
N PHE A 169 17.05 -11.69 1.83
CA PHE A 169 16.32 -12.91 2.21
C PHE A 169 16.79 -13.47 3.55
N ASP A 170 18.07 -13.34 3.87
CA ASP A 170 18.66 -13.83 5.12
C ASP A 170 18.44 -12.87 6.30
N ARG A 171 17.82 -11.72 6.08
CA ARG A 171 17.52 -10.67 7.08
C ARG A 171 18.76 -10.10 7.75
N THR A 172 19.87 -10.09 7.06
CA THR A 172 21.13 -9.57 7.58
C THR A 172 21.34 -8.10 7.27
N LYS A 173 20.69 -7.61 6.19
CA LYS A 173 20.87 -6.25 5.70
C LYS A 173 19.57 -5.63 5.22
N CYS A 174 19.25 -4.44 5.73
CA CYS A 174 18.23 -3.58 5.14
C CYS A 174 18.78 -2.96 3.86
N LEU A 175 18.11 -3.21 2.75
CA LEU A 175 18.52 -2.79 1.40
C LEU A 175 17.91 -1.45 0.99
N VAL A 176 16.66 -1.22 1.41
CA VAL A 176 15.90 0.00 1.09
C VAL A 176 15.08 0.43 2.29
N LYS A 177 15.01 1.74 2.53
CA LYS A 177 14.12 2.36 3.50
C LYS A 177 13.25 3.39 2.79
N ILE A 178 11.94 3.24 2.91
CA ILE A 178 10.94 4.14 2.35
C ILE A 178 10.22 4.81 3.52
N GLU A 179 10.50 6.08 3.73
CA GLU A 179 9.87 6.88 4.78
C GLU A 179 8.37 7.05 4.50
N PRO A 180 7.48 6.95 5.50
CA PRO A 180 6.03 7.11 5.32
C PRO A 180 5.62 8.58 5.23
N LYS A 181 6.21 9.32 4.28
CA LYS A 181 5.87 10.73 4.06
C LYS A 181 4.41 10.89 3.67
N PRO A 182 3.75 11.97 4.15
CA PRO A 182 2.41 12.32 3.69
C PRO A 182 2.31 12.31 2.17
N ASN A 183 1.20 11.79 1.64
CA ASN A 183 0.93 11.78 0.20
C ASN A 183 1.99 11.08 -0.67
N ARG A 184 2.75 10.16 -0.10
CA ARG A 184 3.69 9.31 -0.84
C ARG A 184 3.02 8.03 -1.27
N LEU A 185 3.09 7.72 -2.57
CA LEU A 185 2.72 6.42 -3.11
C LEU A 185 3.99 5.57 -3.30
N ALA A 186 3.96 4.35 -2.78
CA ALA A 186 4.98 3.33 -3.04
C ALA A 186 4.33 2.16 -3.80
N ILE A 187 4.95 1.74 -4.90
CA ILE A 187 4.52 0.62 -5.75
C ILE A 187 5.70 -0.33 -5.88
N TRP A 188 5.49 -1.63 -5.71
CA TRP A 188 6.53 -2.62 -5.99
C TRP A 188 5.96 -3.93 -6.53
N ASN A 189 6.74 -4.58 -7.38
CA ASN A 189 6.41 -5.90 -7.87
C ASN A 189 6.54 -6.92 -6.74
N TYR A 190 5.54 -7.78 -6.59
CA TYR A 190 5.61 -8.88 -5.64
C TYR A 190 6.76 -9.82 -6.00
N ASN A 191 7.50 -10.24 -4.98
CA ASN A 191 8.55 -11.25 -5.09
C ASN A 191 8.53 -12.13 -3.84
N GLU A 192 8.55 -13.44 -4.05
CA GLU A 192 8.47 -14.45 -2.97
C GLU A 192 9.68 -14.43 -2.03
N ARG A 193 10.78 -13.78 -2.42
CA ARG A 193 12.00 -13.64 -1.61
C ARG A 193 12.16 -12.26 -0.98
N LEU A 194 11.25 -11.33 -1.25
CA LEU A 194 11.33 -10.02 -0.64
C LEU A 194 10.83 -10.07 0.80
N ILE A 195 11.73 -9.86 1.74
CA ILE A 195 11.39 -9.67 3.14
C ILE A 195 11.17 -8.17 3.39
N HIS A 196 10.05 -7.81 4.00
CA HIS A 196 9.76 -6.41 4.26
C HIS A 196 8.92 -6.21 5.53
N GLY A 197 8.83 -4.97 5.98
CA GLY A 197 8.08 -4.58 7.17
C GLY A 197 8.49 -3.20 7.66
N HIS A 198 8.09 -2.86 8.88
CA HIS A 198 8.65 -1.78 9.70
C HIS A 198 8.90 -2.37 11.09
N PRO A 199 10.03 -3.07 11.27
CA PRO A 199 10.25 -3.97 12.41
C PRO A 199 10.47 -3.25 13.73
N HIS A 200 10.76 -1.95 13.69
CA HIS A 200 11.01 -1.16 14.89
C HIS A 200 9.72 -0.49 15.38
N PRO A 201 9.49 -0.46 16.71
CA PRO A 201 8.36 0.25 17.29
C PRO A 201 8.32 1.71 16.89
N LEU A 202 7.12 2.23 16.61
CA LEU A 202 6.93 3.65 16.31
C LEU A 202 7.22 4.51 17.54
N MET A 203 7.89 5.65 17.30
CA MET A 203 8.27 6.63 18.33
C MET A 203 7.48 7.95 18.19
N CYS A 204 6.39 7.96 17.42
CA CYS A 204 5.53 9.12 17.27
C CYS A 204 4.81 9.49 18.58
N PRO A 205 4.27 10.70 18.73
CA PRO A 205 3.39 11.06 19.83
C PRO A 205 2.18 10.12 19.95
N ASP A 206 1.55 10.03 21.13
CA ASP A 206 0.45 9.09 21.39
C ASP A 206 -0.81 9.40 20.57
N ASP A 207 -1.00 10.64 20.17
CA ASP A 207 -2.09 11.13 19.32
C ASP A 207 -1.80 11.03 17.82
N VAL A 208 -0.60 10.59 17.45
CA VAL A 208 -0.18 10.41 16.05
C VAL A 208 -0.20 8.92 15.69
N VAL A 209 -0.72 8.61 14.52
CA VAL A 209 -0.75 7.24 13.98
C VAL A 209 -0.11 7.21 12.59
N ARG A 210 0.62 6.13 12.31
CA ARG A 210 1.04 5.81 10.95
C ARG A 210 -0.14 5.20 10.23
N GLN A 211 -0.69 5.92 9.25
CA GLN A 211 -1.85 5.44 8.50
C GLN A 211 -1.60 5.41 7.00
N ASN A 212 -2.14 4.42 6.34
CA ASN A 212 -2.00 4.25 4.90
C ASN A 212 -3.18 3.50 4.29
N PHE A 213 -3.40 3.74 3.01
CA PHE A 213 -4.25 2.91 2.16
C PHE A 213 -3.37 1.89 1.43
N ILE A 214 -3.77 0.62 1.47
CA ILE A 214 -3.06 -0.50 0.84
C ILE A 214 -3.97 -1.18 -0.17
N GLN A 215 -3.48 -1.38 -1.40
CA GLN A 215 -4.14 -2.14 -2.44
C GLN A 215 -3.18 -3.17 -3.04
N PHE A 216 -3.68 -4.38 -3.26
CA PHE A 216 -2.94 -5.44 -3.95
C PHE A 216 -3.56 -5.76 -5.30
N TYR A 217 -2.70 -6.13 -6.24
CA TYR A 217 -3.13 -6.56 -7.57
C TYR A 217 -2.62 -7.95 -7.87
N TYR A 218 -3.43 -8.69 -8.58
CA TYR A 218 -3.29 -10.12 -8.85
C TYR A 218 -3.40 -10.39 -10.34
N SER A 219 -3.01 -11.59 -10.76
CA SER A 219 -3.30 -12.11 -12.09
C SER A 219 -3.46 -13.62 -12.06
N SER A 220 -4.11 -14.18 -13.10
CA SER A 220 -4.26 -15.63 -13.28
C SER A 220 -3.11 -16.26 -14.08
N ASN A 221 -2.29 -15.44 -14.76
CA ASN A 221 -1.26 -15.91 -15.70
C ASN A 221 0.13 -16.05 -15.08
N ALA A 222 0.26 -15.82 -13.77
CA ALA A 222 1.55 -15.99 -13.09
C ALA A 222 1.77 -17.44 -12.66
N THR A 223 3.00 -17.89 -12.79
CA THR A 223 3.50 -19.10 -12.15
C THR A 223 4.05 -18.78 -10.78
N HIS A 224 3.81 -19.64 -9.81
CA HIS A 224 4.43 -19.55 -8.49
C HIS A 224 5.80 -20.26 -8.50
N GLU A 225 6.78 -19.64 -7.85
CA GLU A 225 8.03 -20.35 -7.52
C GLU A 225 7.80 -21.34 -6.38
N THR A 226 6.85 -21.00 -5.48
CA THR A 226 6.48 -21.82 -4.31
C THR A 226 4.98 -22.15 -4.35
N ALA A 227 4.58 -23.15 -3.58
CA ALA A 227 3.17 -23.47 -3.35
C ALA A 227 2.43 -22.26 -2.71
N PRO A 228 1.09 -22.16 -2.86
CA PRO A 228 0.29 -21.17 -2.18
C PRO A 228 0.57 -21.14 -0.67
N HIS A 229 0.89 -19.96 -0.13
CA HIS A 229 1.18 -19.77 1.29
C HIS A 229 0.57 -18.48 1.84
N ARG A 230 0.41 -18.45 3.16
CA ARG A 230 0.07 -17.23 3.91
C ARG A 230 1.32 -16.37 4.14
N SER A 231 1.11 -15.12 4.58
CA SER A 231 2.24 -14.28 5.02
C SER A 231 3.04 -15.01 6.10
N GLN A 232 4.36 -15.03 5.91
CA GLN A 232 5.31 -15.71 6.78
C GLN A 232 6.07 -14.64 7.56
N PHE A 233 5.73 -14.49 8.84
CA PHE A 233 6.47 -13.63 9.77
C PHE A 233 7.70 -14.38 10.27
N LEU A 234 8.82 -13.67 10.36
CA LEU A 234 10.15 -14.24 10.52
C LEU A 234 10.86 -13.67 11.77
#